data_1100a702064ed77552b10cc6d31ec4c9
#
_entry.id   1100a702064ed77552b10cc6d31ec4c9
#
_cell.length_a   1.000
_cell.length_b   1.000
_cell.length_c   1.000
_cell.angle_alpha   90.00
_cell.angle_beta   90.00
_cell.angle_gamma   90.00
#
_symmetry.space_group_name_H-M   'P 1'
#
loop_
_entity.id
_entity.type
_entity.pdbx_description
1 polymer ?
#
loop_
_entity_poly.entity_id
_entity_poly.type
_entity_poly.pdbx_seq_one_letter_code
_entity_poly.pdbx_strand_id
1 'polypeptide(L)'
;MDKLTRELIRDLLPEEDRPKIKKVVGIYGGRYQPFGPHHLKTYKWLKSKVDDAYITTTNIKKPPRHPMNYSEKVRHMVKMGVPKNRIIEEKIPYVAKNVLKKYDSETTAVIYIFGAKDAGRLAGGKKKDGSPSYYQEFKKNKNNLKGYEEHGYILTAPHVSIRVGGKEVSGTVMRDLLGSPKIKDEERPKLFKDAFGYFDKGVFTMMTNKFRKLYEYYETFLKQTDINKVILESSNVSAPNLADEGLYDFFEDFEDYKRISPRWAEKHGY
;
A
#
# COMPACT_ATOMS: atom_id res chain seq x y z
N MET A 1 12.46 11.17 29.92
CA MET A 1 11.98 9.94 30.56
C MET A 1 11.93 8.88 29.47
N ASP A 2 12.58 7.76 29.67
CA ASP A 2 12.58 6.67 28.68
C ASP A 2 11.23 5.90 28.69
N LYS A 3 11.04 5.07 27.69
CA LYS A 3 9.78 4.34 27.47
C LYS A 3 9.44 3.39 28.64
N LEU A 4 10.45 2.69 29.15
CA LEU A 4 10.28 1.72 30.25
C LEU A 4 9.81 2.37 31.52
N THR A 5 10.37 3.54 31.86
CA THR A 5 10.00 4.33 33.06
C THR A 5 8.56 4.83 32.94
N ARG A 6 8.11 5.25 31.75
CA ARG A 6 6.72 5.68 31.51
C ARG A 6 5.73 4.53 31.63
N GLU A 7 6.07 3.38 31.06
CA GLU A 7 5.23 2.16 31.17
C GLU A 7 5.08 1.74 32.64
N LEU A 8 6.18 1.75 33.41
CA LEU A 8 6.15 1.39 34.81
C LEU A 8 5.31 2.37 35.65
N ILE A 9 5.46 3.68 35.46
CA ILE A 9 4.66 4.71 36.17
C ILE A 9 3.17 4.52 35.80
N ARG A 10 2.83 4.31 34.52
CA ARG A 10 1.46 4.12 34.09
C ARG A 10 0.83 2.88 34.73
N ASP A 11 1.58 1.78 34.81
CA ASP A 11 1.07 0.52 35.39
C ASP A 11 0.88 0.61 36.90
N LEU A 12 1.56 1.55 37.56
CA LEU A 12 1.38 1.89 38.99
C LEU A 12 0.16 2.81 39.22
N LEU A 13 -0.34 3.50 38.19
CA LEU A 13 -1.53 4.33 38.35
C LEU A 13 -2.80 3.49 38.44
N PRO A 14 -3.79 3.88 39.26
CA PRO A 14 -5.14 3.32 39.20
C PRO A 14 -5.69 3.37 37.78
N GLU A 15 -6.55 2.43 37.39
CA GLU A 15 -7.05 2.33 36.02
C GLU A 15 -7.81 3.59 35.58
N GLU A 16 -8.45 4.26 36.51
CA GLU A 16 -9.17 5.53 36.34
C GLU A 16 -8.25 6.72 36.03
N ASP A 17 -7.00 6.68 36.51
CA ASP A 17 -5.98 7.73 36.31
C ASP A 17 -5.07 7.49 35.08
N ARG A 18 -5.23 6.38 34.39
CA ARG A 18 -4.47 6.08 33.18
C ARG A 18 -4.90 6.97 32.01
N PRO A 19 -3.96 7.45 31.16
CA PRO A 19 -4.30 8.27 30.00
C PRO A 19 -5.35 7.58 29.13
N LYS A 20 -6.54 8.19 29.03
CA LYS A 20 -7.61 7.71 28.16
C LYS A 20 -7.37 8.19 26.73
N ILE A 21 -7.69 7.33 25.74
CA ILE A 21 -7.58 7.73 24.34
C ILE A 21 -8.57 8.85 24.05
N LYS A 22 -8.02 9.98 23.59
CA LYS A 22 -8.77 11.20 23.23
C LYS A 22 -8.95 11.31 21.71
N LYS A 23 -8.08 10.65 20.95
CA LYS A 23 -8.08 10.73 19.49
C LYS A 23 -7.71 9.41 18.84
N VAL A 24 -8.35 9.13 17.70
CA VAL A 24 -8.04 7.97 16.86
C VAL A 24 -7.60 8.46 15.49
N VAL A 25 -6.39 8.09 15.09
CA VAL A 25 -5.78 8.43 13.80
C VAL A 25 -5.75 7.20 12.91
N GLY A 26 -6.32 7.31 11.71
CA GLY A 26 -6.31 6.25 10.70
C GLY A 26 -5.23 6.48 9.66
N ILE A 27 -4.44 5.44 9.37
CA ILE A 27 -3.37 5.45 8.38
C ILE A 27 -3.69 4.45 7.27
N TYR A 28 -3.81 4.94 6.05
CA TYR A 28 -3.93 4.12 4.87
C TYR A 28 -2.62 4.20 4.08
N GLY A 29 -1.71 3.27 4.37
CA GLY A 29 -0.39 3.19 3.75
C GLY A 29 -0.41 2.41 2.44
N GLY A 30 0.35 2.87 1.44
CA GLY A 30 0.46 2.15 0.18
C GLY A 30 1.41 2.76 -0.83
N ARG A 31 1.73 1.99 -1.87
CA ARG A 31 2.57 2.45 -2.99
C ARG A 31 1.81 3.34 -3.96
N TYR A 32 0.54 3.01 -4.21
CA TYR A 32 -0.37 3.76 -5.09
C TYR A 32 0.20 4.06 -6.47
N GLN A 33 0.34 3.02 -7.27
CA GLN A 33 0.92 3.07 -8.61
C GLN A 33 -0.04 2.53 -9.70
N PRO A 34 -1.17 3.21 -10.00
CA PRO A 34 -1.69 4.46 -9.41
C PRO A 34 -2.63 4.25 -8.22
N PHE A 35 -3.01 5.34 -7.57
CA PHE A 35 -4.15 5.39 -6.65
C PHE A 35 -5.45 5.20 -7.46
N GLY A 36 -6.33 4.30 -7.05
CA GLY A 36 -7.53 3.97 -7.81
C GLY A 36 -8.84 4.27 -7.05
N PRO A 37 -10.00 4.11 -7.70
CA PRO A 37 -11.29 4.40 -7.09
C PRO A 37 -11.62 3.51 -5.89
N HIS A 38 -11.14 2.26 -5.87
CA HIS A 38 -11.25 1.38 -4.72
C HIS A 38 -10.44 1.92 -3.52
N HIS A 39 -9.25 2.48 -3.77
CA HIS A 39 -8.46 3.15 -2.72
C HIS A 39 -9.20 4.38 -2.18
N LEU A 40 -9.82 5.18 -3.07
CA LEU A 40 -10.61 6.35 -2.65
C LEU A 40 -11.80 5.95 -1.77
N LYS A 41 -12.52 4.89 -2.13
CA LYS A 41 -13.63 4.37 -1.31
C LYS A 41 -13.14 3.90 0.05
N THR A 42 -12.03 3.16 0.10
CA THR A 42 -11.40 2.73 1.36
C THR A 42 -10.98 3.93 2.22
N TYR A 43 -10.35 4.94 1.63
CA TYR A 43 -9.99 6.16 2.35
C TYR A 43 -11.22 6.91 2.91
N LYS A 44 -12.28 7.07 2.11
CA LYS A 44 -13.53 7.69 2.55
C LYS A 44 -14.19 6.91 3.69
N TRP A 45 -14.18 5.58 3.59
CA TRP A 45 -14.66 4.72 4.66
C TRP A 45 -13.81 4.88 5.93
N LEU A 46 -12.48 4.87 5.83
CA LEU A 46 -11.61 5.12 6.97
C LEU A 46 -11.93 6.49 7.62
N LYS A 47 -12.01 7.55 6.80
CA LYS A 47 -12.34 8.91 7.27
C LYS A 47 -13.66 8.98 8.04
N SER A 48 -14.62 8.10 7.75
CA SER A 48 -15.90 8.05 8.50
C SER A 48 -15.82 7.29 9.82
N LYS A 49 -14.68 6.70 10.18
CA LYS A 49 -14.50 5.85 11.35
C LYS A 49 -13.49 6.34 12.37
N VAL A 50 -12.73 7.38 12.02
CA VAL A 50 -11.64 7.93 12.84
C VAL A 50 -11.72 9.45 12.87
N ASP A 51 -11.07 10.08 13.84
CA ASP A 51 -11.04 11.55 13.95
C ASP A 51 -10.21 12.19 12.84
N ASP A 52 -9.06 11.59 12.53
CA ASP A 52 -8.16 12.04 11.48
C ASP A 52 -7.72 10.86 10.60
N ALA A 53 -7.91 10.96 9.29
CA ALA A 53 -7.47 9.96 8.33
C ALA A 53 -6.39 10.49 7.39
N TYR A 54 -5.34 9.69 7.16
CA TYR A 54 -4.23 10.03 6.28
C TYR A 54 -3.94 8.92 5.28
N ILE A 55 -3.51 9.32 4.09
CA ILE A 55 -2.86 8.46 3.12
C ILE A 55 -1.36 8.67 3.26
N THR A 56 -0.61 7.59 3.44
CA THR A 56 0.85 7.62 3.50
C THR A 56 1.45 6.88 2.32
N THR A 57 2.45 7.46 1.65
CA THR A 57 3.10 6.85 0.49
C THR A 57 4.55 7.27 0.36
N THR A 58 5.34 6.51 -0.40
CA THR A 58 6.76 6.78 -0.61
C THR A 58 7.00 7.75 -1.77
N ASN A 59 8.19 8.36 -1.79
CA ASN A 59 8.69 9.14 -2.94
C ASN A 59 9.65 8.32 -3.83
N ILE A 60 9.60 7.01 -3.74
CA ILE A 60 10.43 6.15 -4.58
C ILE A 60 9.96 6.28 -6.03
N LYS A 61 10.90 6.60 -6.94
CA LYS A 61 10.71 6.56 -8.39
C LYS A 61 11.72 5.56 -8.95
N LYS A 62 11.27 4.34 -9.17
CA LYS A 62 12.09 3.25 -9.73
C LYS A 62 11.22 2.41 -10.67
N PRO A 63 11.16 2.76 -11.97
CA PRO A 63 10.49 1.90 -12.95
C PRO A 63 11.15 0.51 -13.02
N PRO A 64 10.40 -0.52 -13.34
CA PRO A 64 8.98 -0.54 -13.68
C PRO A 64 8.04 -0.51 -12.46
N ARG A 65 8.53 -0.86 -11.27
CA ARG A 65 7.73 -1.03 -10.04
C ARG A 65 7.15 0.27 -9.50
N HIS A 66 7.89 1.38 -9.59
CA HIS A 66 7.51 2.70 -9.08
C HIS A 66 7.59 3.78 -10.16
N PRO A 67 6.71 3.76 -11.18
CA PRO A 67 6.74 4.72 -12.28
C PRO A 67 6.42 6.15 -11.85
N MET A 68 5.59 6.34 -10.80
CA MET A 68 5.16 7.66 -10.33
C MET A 68 5.91 8.05 -9.05
N ASN A 69 6.44 9.28 -9.01
CA ASN A 69 6.99 9.88 -7.81
C ASN A 69 5.90 10.44 -6.87
N TYR A 70 6.29 10.97 -5.71
CA TYR A 70 5.35 11.47 -4.71
C TYR A 70 4.48 12.63 -5.24
N SER A 71 5.07 13.64 -5.88
CA SER A 71 4.33 14.80 -6.37
C SER A 71 3.28 14.45 -7.43
N GLU A 72 3.60 13.50 -8.29
CA GLU A 72 2.67 12.98 -9.32
C GLU A 72 1.50 12.20 -8.71
N LYS A 73 1.79 11.38 -7.69
CA LYS A 73 0.74 10.69 -6.91
C LYS A 73 -0.16 11.70 -6.19
N VAL A 74 0.42 12.70 -5.52
CA VAL A 74 -0.36 13.75 -4.84
C VAL A 74 -1.26 14.49 -5.83
N ARG A 75 -0.72 14.91 -6.99
CA ARG A 75 -1.51 15.59 -8.02
C ARG A 75 -2.71 14.76 -8.45
N HIS A 76 -2.50 13.47 -8.69
CA HIS A 76 -3.56 12.53 -9.06
C HIS A 76 -4.59 12.34 -7.94
N MET A 77 -4.16 12.07 -6.70
CA MET A 77 -5.04 11.85 -5.56
C MET A 77 -5.89 13.08 -5.24
N VAL A 78 -5.31 14.28 -5.35
CA VAL A 78 -6.05 15.54 -5.13
C VAL A 78 -7.15 15.71 -6.18
N LYS A 79 -6.89 15.39 -7.45
CA LYS A 79 -7.91 15.40 -8.52
C LYS A 79 -9.01 14.37 -8.28
N MET A 80 -8.72 13.28 -7.60
CA MET A 80 -9.72 12.29 -7.16
C MET A 80 -10.50 12.73 -5.90
N GLY A 81 -10.15 13.87 -5.29
CA GLY A 81 -10.86 14.43 -4.14
C GLY A 81 -10.25 14.12 -2.77
N VAL A 82 -9.00 13.67 -2.70
CA VAL A 82 -8.26 13.55 -1.44
C VAL A 82 -7.66 14.92 -1.07
N PRO A 83 -7.91 15.48 0.12
CA PRO A 83 -7.30 16.73 0.53
C PRO A 83 -5.77 16.64 0.57
N LYS A 84 -5.05 17.61 0.00
CA LYS A 84 -3.59 17.60 -0.11
C LYS A 84 -2.88 17.41 1.24
N ASN A 85 -3.38 18.05 2.29
CA ASN A 85 -2.83 17.96 3.65
C ASN A 85 -3.07 16.60 4.33
N ARG A 86 -3.81 15.70 3.70
CA ARG A 86 -4.06 14.33 4.17
C ARG A 86 -3.22 13.29 3.42
N ILE A 87 -2.36 13.71 2.50
CA ILE A 87 -1.43 12.85 1.77
C ILE A 87 -0.02 13.17 2.28
N ILE A 88 0.63 12.20 2.91
CA ILE A 88 1.91 12.40 3.59
C ILE A 88 2.98 11.50 2.99
N GLU A 89 4.15 12.09 2.70
CA GLU A 89 5.34 11.34 2.30
C GLU A 89 5.94 10.62 3.50
N GLU A 90 6.18 9.31 3.35
CA GLU A 90 6.84 8.47 4.34
C GLU A 90 7.87 7.56 3.67
N LYS A 91 9.00 7.32 4.33
CA LYS A 91 9.96 6.30 3.87
C LYS A 91 9.33 4.90 3.91
N ILE A 92 8.61 4.63 4.99
CA ILE A 92 7.88 3.39 5.22
C ILE A 92 6.42 3.77 5.50
N PRO A 93 5.50 3.62 4.55
CA PRO A 93 4.11 4.08 4.68
C PRO A 93 3.39 3.54 5.91
N TYR A 94 3.75 2.34 6.35
CA TYR A 94 3.11 1.66 7.48
C TYR A 94 3.67 2.04 8.86
N VAL A 95 4.69 2.90 8.93
CA VAL A 95 5.22 3.43 10.20
C VAL A 95 4.65 4.81 10.50
N ALA A 96 4.29 5.57 9.47
CA ALA A 96 3.60 6.87 9.52
C ALA A 96 4.24 7.90 10.47
N LYS A 97 5.57 7.93 10.56
CA LYS A 97 6.33 8.77 11.49
C LYS A 97 6.01 10.26 11.36
N ASN A 98 5.89 10.74 10.10
CA ASN A 98 5.61 12.15 9.81
C ASN A 98 4.17 12.55 10.14
N VAL A 99 3.25 11.60 10.18
CA VAL A 99 1.89 11.81 10.66
C VAL A 99 1.88 11.84 12.18
N LEU A 100 2.38 10.78 12.83
CA LEU A 100 2.23 10.54 14.25
C LEU A 100 2.92 11.59 15.12
N LYS A 101 4.05 12.17 14.69
CA LYS A 101 4.74 13.26 15.41
C LYS A 101 3.89 14.50 15.68
N LYS A 102 2.70 14.63 15.05
CA LYS A 102 1.76 15.74 15.25
C LYS A 102 0.80 15.51 16.41
N TYR A 103 0.84 14.33 17.01
CA TYR A 103 -0.12 13.87 18.00
C TYR A 103 0.60 13.47 19.29
N ASP A 104 -0.14 13.56 20.39
CA ASP A 104 0.30 13.05 21.67
C ASP A 104 0.31 11.50 21.64
N SER A 105 1.41 10.88 22.07
CA SER A 105 1.64 9.45 21.91
C SER A 105 0.87 8.58 22.93
N GLU A 106 0.49 9.13 24.06
CA GLU A 106 -0.19 8.40 25.13
C GLU A 106 -1.72 8.43 24.97
N THR A 107 -2.25 9.55 24.43
CA THR A 107 -3.70 9.77 24.30
C THR A 107 -4.22 9.63 22.88
N THR A 108 -3.37 9.25 21.93
CA THR A 108 -3.78 9.02 20.53
C THR A 108 -3.56 7.56 20.13
N ALA A 109 -4.63 6.87 19.76
CA ALA A 109 -4.54 5.54 19.15
C ALA A 109 -4.36 5.64 17.64
N VAL A 110 -3.57 4.74 17.06
CA VAL A 110 -3.35 4.66 15.62
C VAL A 110 -3.90 3.36 15.03
N ILE A 111 -4.67 3.49 13.93
CA ILE A 111 -5.22 2.35 13.20
C ILE A 111 -4.62 2.32 11.80
N TYR A 112 -3.92 1.25 11.47
CA TYR A 112 -3.37 0.98 10.13
C TYR A 112 -4.36 0.15 9.33
N ILE A 113 -4.73 0.64 8.15
CA ILE A 113 -5.69 -0.02 7.26
C ILE A 113 -4.96 -0.76 6.15
N PHE A 114 -5.38 -1.99 5.92
CA PHE A 114 -4.92 -2.83 4.84
C PHE A 114 -6.10 -3.34 4.02
N GLY A 115 -5.90 -3.52 2.72
CA GLY A 115 -6.80 -4.33 1.90
C GLY A 115 -6.77 -5.79 2.35
N ALA A 116 -7.80 -6.54 2.03
CA ALA A 116 -7.90 -7.97 2.42
C ALA A 116 -6.69 -8.80 1.95
N LYS A 117 -6.13 -8.47 0.79
CA LYS A 117 -4.94 -9.13 0.23
C LYS A 117 -3.66 -8.86 1.01
N ASP A 118 -3.59 -7.72 1.72
CA ASP A 118 -2.39 -7.24 2.42
C ASP A 118 -2.47 -7.41 3.94
N ALA A 119 -3.59 -7.92 4.47
CA ALA A 119 -3.84 -8.02 5.90
C ALA A 119 -2.82 -8.91 6.65
N GLY A 120 -2.19 -9.85 5.95
CA GLY A 120 -1.14 -10.71 6.50
C GLY A 120 0.28 -10.10 6.54
N ARG A 121 0.48 -8.91 5.96
CA ARG A 121 1.82 -8.29 5.88
C ARG A 121 2.33 -7.76 7.21
N LEU A 122 1.44 -7.35 8.10
CA LEU A 122 1.78 -6.98 9.47
C LEU A 122 1.12 -7.99 10.40
N ALA A 123 1.89 -8.94 10.88
CA ALA A 123 1.42 -9.88 11.88
C ALA A 123 1.23 -9.16 13.21
N GLY A 124 -0.02 -9.03 13.64
CA GLY A 124 -0.34 -8.64 15.01
C GLY A 124 -0.20 -9.84 15.95
N GLY A 125 0.08 -9.61 17.21
CA GLY A 125 0.08 -10.67 18.21
C GLY A 125 1.22 -10.61 19.21
N LYS A 126 1.93 -11.72 19.38
CA LYS A 126 3.03 -11.86 20.34
C LYS A 126 4.38 -11.96 19.64
N LYS A 127 5.43 -11.43 20.25
CA LYS A 127 6.82 -11.66 19.88
C LYS A 127 7.25 -13.08 20.27
N LYS A 128 8.47 -13.47 19.86
CA LYS A 128 9.04 -14.79 20.19
C LYS A 128 9.20 -15.01 21.71
N ASP A 129 9.40 -13.94 22.47
CA ASP A 129 9.52 -13.94 23.93
C ASP A 129 8.15 -13.96 24.67
N GLY A 130 7.04 -14.04 23.93
CA GLY A 130 5.69 -14.04 24.48
C GLY A 130 5.11 -12.66 24.78
N SER A 131 5.91 -11.58 24.73
CA SER A 131 5.44 -10.21 24.92
C SER A 131 4.57 -9.75 23.75
N PRO A 132 3.63 -8.78 23.96
CA PRO A 132 2.84 -8.22 22.87
C PRO A 132 3.73 -7.60 21.79
N SER A 133 3.42 -7.85 20.51
CA SER A 133 4.05 -7.10 19.43
C SER A 133 3.49 -5.67 19.38
N TYR A 134 4.18 -4.75 18.71
CA TYR A 134 3.66 -3.39 18.51
C TYR A 134 2.32 -3.37 17.81
N TYR A 135 2.17 -4.19 16.77
CA TYR A 135 0.93 -4.28 16.02
C TYR A 135 -0.04 -5.26 16.67
N GLN A 136 -1.26 -4.80 16.91
CA GLN A 136 -2.35 -5.56 17.52
C GLN A 136 -3.59 -5.56 16.60
N GLU A 137 -4.41 -6.58 16.67
CA GLU A 137 -5.68 -6.61 15.94
C GLU A 137 -6.68 -5.61 16.54
N PHE A 138 -7.15 -4.65 15.74
CA PHE A 138 -8.13 -3.66 16.21
C PHE A 138 -9.40 -4.31 16.77
N LYS A 139 -9.93 -5.31 16.08
CA LYS A 139 -11.20 -5.96 16.49
C LYS A 139 -11.16 -6.54 17.90
N LYS A 140 -10.00 -7.08 18.31
CA LYS A 140 -9.82 -7.66 19.65
C LYS A 140 -9.58 -6.59 20.73
N ASN A 141 -9.12 -5.42 20.36
CA ASN A 141 -8.68 -4.37 21.29
C ASN A 141 -9.54 -3.11 21.28
N LYS A 142 -10.63 -3.08 20.50
CA LYS A 142 -11.43 -1.87 20.26
C LYS A 142 -11.96 -1.19 21.53
N ASN A 143 -12.14 -1.92 22.60
CA ASN A 143 -12.66 -1.41 23.88
C ASN A 143 -11.55 -1.01 24.86
N ASN A 144 -10.28 -1.29 24.54
CA ASN A 144 -9.12 -1.00 25.37
C ASN A 144 -7.95 -0.56 24.47
N LEU A 145 -8.13 0.53 23.77
CA LEU A 145 -7.09 1.10 22.92
C LEU A 145 -6.02 1.79 23.80
N LYS A 146 -4.78 1.65 23.40
CA LYS A 146 -3.61 2.32 23.97
C LYS A 146 -3.06 3.36 23.01
N GLY A 147 -2.24 4.28 23.54
CA GLY A 147 -1.53 5.26 22.74
C GLY A 147 -0.57 4.62 21.72
N TYR A 148 -0.29 5.33 20.63
CA TYR A 148 0.53 4.78 19.54
C TYR A 148 1.99 4.54 19.92
N GLU A 149 2.44 5.04 21.06
CA GLU A 149 3.77 4.68 21.59
C GLU A 149 3.82 3.21 22.01
N GLU A 150 2.71 2.69 22.52
CA GLU A 150 2.61 1.31 22.99
C GLU A 150 2.18 0.36 21.87
N HIS A 151 1.07 0.68 21.18
CA HIS A 151 0.51 -0.16 20.14
C HIS A 151 0.03 0.61 18.93
N GLY A 152 0.21 0.00 17.74
CA GLY A 152 -0.50 0.32 16.52
C GLY A 152 -1.53 -0.79 16.22
N TYR A 153 -2.72 -0.42 15.80
CA TYR A 153 -3.80 -1.37 15.54
C TYR A 153 -3.98 -1.64 14.06
N ILE A 154 -4.16 -2.92 13.69
CA ILE A 154 -4.38 -3.34 12.31
C ILE A 154 -5.88 -3.58 12.11
N LEU A 155 -6.42 -3.01 11.05
CA LEU A 155 -7.79 -3.22 10.63
C LEU A 155 -7.85 -3.51 9.12
N THR A 156 -8.43 -4.63 8.76
CA THR A 156 -8.70 -4.96 7.36
C THR A 156 -9.91 -4.15 6.87
N ALA A 157 -9.71 -3.38 5.81
CA ALA A 157 -10.78 -2.65 5.16
C ALA A 157 -11.80 -3.60 4.51
N PRO A 158 -13.07 -3.20 4.39
CA PRO A 158 -14.02 -3.92 3.57
C PRO A 158 -13.52 -4.03 2.13
N HIS A 159 -13.73 -5.18 1.51
CA HIS A 159 -13.40 -5.36 0.10
C HIS A 159 -14.25 -4.42 -0.78
N VAL A 160 -13.58 -3.71 -1.67
CA VAL A 160 -14.22 -2.80 -2.61
C VAL A 160 -13.96 -3.30 -4.03
N SER A 161 -14.97 -3.94 -4.63
CA SER A 161 -14.94 -4.30 -6.04
C SER A 161 -15.49 -3.14 -6.90
N ILE A 162 -14.73 -2.72 -7.89
CA ILE A 162 -15.13 -1.75 -8.91
C ILE A 162 -14.66 -2.30 -10.25
N ARG A 163 -15.47 -2.20 -11.28
CA ARG A 163 -15.12 -2.67 -12.62
C ARG A 163 -15.05 -1.52 -13.62
N VAL A 164 -14.03 -1.56 -14.47
CA VAL A 164 -13.84 -0.64 -15.61
C VAL A 164 -13.42 -1.46 -16.81
N GLY A 165 -14.08 -1.26 -17.95
CA GLY A 165 -13.82 -2.07 -19.13
C GLY A 165 -14.03 -3.58 -18.92
N GLY A 166 -14.99 -3.96 -18.07
CA GLY A 166 -15.30 -5.35 -17.74
C GLY A 166 -14.36 -6.03 -16.72
N LYS A 167 -13.24 -5.39 -16.36
CA LYS A 167 -12.23 -5.92 -15.42
C LYS A 167 -12.36 -5.27 -14.03
N GLU A 168 -12.10 -6.04 -12.97
CA GLU A 168 -12.00 -5.48 -11.63
C GLU A 168 -10.77 -4.57 -11.53
N VAL A 169 -10.97 -3.36 -11.01
CA VAL A 169 -9.93 -2.33 -10.93
C VAL A 169 -8.84 -2.74 -9.95
N SER A 170 -7.62 -2.76 -10.45
CA SER A 170 -6.38 -2.91 -9.68
C SER A 170 -5.32 -1.96 -10.23
N GLY A 171 -4.18 -1.84 -9.55
CA GLY A 171 -3.06 -1.06 -10.08
C GLY A 171 -2.63 -1.54 -11.45
N THR A 172 -2.53 -2.86 -11.65
CA THR A 172 -2.18 -3.48 -12.93
C THR A 172 -3.21 -3.17 -14.02
N VAL A 173 -4.50 -3.40 -13.76
CA VAL A 173 -5.56 -3.10 -14.74
C VAL A 173 -5.55 -1.63 -15.16
N MET A 174 -5.34 -0.70 -14.22
CA MET A 174 -5.27 0.72 -14.55
C MET A 174 -4.04 1.09 -15.38
N ARG A 175 -2.89 0.44 -15.11
CA ARG A 175 -1.71 0.59 -15.98
C ARG A 175 -1.95 0.04 -17.38
N ASP A 176 -2.62 -1.12 -17.49
CA ASP A 176 -3.00 -1.71 -18.78
C ASP A 176 -3.92 -0.79 -19.58
N LEU A 177 -4.98 -0.26 -18.97
CA LEU A 177 -5.93 0.63 -19.63
C LEU A 177 -5.26 1.87 -20.23
N LEU A 178 -4.19 2.37 -19.60
CA LEU A 178 -3.52 3.58 -20.05
C LEU A 178 -2.23 3.32 -20.84
N GLY A 179 -1.54 2.21 -20.61
CA GLY A 179 -0.21 1.94 -21.16
C GLY A 179 -0.18 0.88 -22.27
N SER A 180 -1.09 -0.10 -22.22
CA SER A 180 -1.03 -1.25 -23.13
C SER A 180 -1.11 -0.83 -24.62
N PRO A 181 -0.22 -1.34 -25.49
CA PRO A 181 -0.27 -1.08 -26.93
C PRO A 181 -1.54 -1.65 -27.60
N LYS A 182 -2.26 -2.56 -26.92
CA LYS A 182 -3.52 -3.15 -27.42
C LYS A 182 -4.72 -2.20 -27.36
N ILE A 183 -4.59 -1.06 -26.64
CA ILE A 183 -5.67 -0.07 -26.50
C ILE A 183 -5.38 1.13 -27.40
N LYS A 184 -6.38 1.52 -28.19
CA LYS A 184 -6.29 2.67 -29.09
C LYS A 184 -6.21 3.98 -28.31
N ASP A 185 -5.47 4.95 -28.85
CA ASP A 185 -5.25 6.22 -28.18
C ASP A 185 -6.53 7.05 -28.00
N GLU A 186 -7.46 6.93 -28.92
CA GLU A 186 -8.75 7.62 -28.90
C GLU A 186 -9.66 7.12 -27.76
N GLU A 187 -9.48 5.88 -27.32
CA GLU A 187 -10.27 5.27 -26.24
C GLU A 187 -9.75 5.65 -24.86
N ARG A 188 -8.45 5.93 -24.71
CA ARG A 188 -7.79 6.14 -23.41
C ARG A 188 -8.35 7.29 -22.59
N PRO A 189 -8.72 8.47 -23.16
CA PRO A 189 -9.33 9.55 -22.39
C PRO A 189 -10.64 9.14 -21.70
N LYS A 190 -11.46 8.36 -22.41
CA LYS A 190 -12.72 7.81 -21.88
C LYS A 190 -12.43 6.82 -20.76
N LEU A 191 -11.53 5.85 -21.00
CA LEU A 191 -11.12 4.85 -20.01
C LEU A 191 -10.50 5.50 -18.76
N PHE A 192 -9.72 6.56 -18.94
CA PHE A 192 -9.18 7.34 -17.82
C PHE A 192 -10.31 7.95 -16.98
N LYS A 193 -11.28 8.62 -17.63
CA LYS A 193 -12.42 9.23 -16.95
C LYS A 193 -13.26 8.18 -16.22
N ASP A 194 -13.52 7.06 -16.87
CA ASP A 194 -14.30 5.96 -16.31
C ASP A 194 -13.58 5.31 -15.12
N ALA A 195 -12.24 5.17 -15.20
CA ALA A 195 -11.43 4.58 -14.15
C ALA A 195 -11.26 5.49 -12.93
N PHE A 196 -11.10 6.79 -13.11
CA PHE A 196 -10.73 7.70 -12.01
C PHE A 196 -11.81 8.71 -11.64
N GLY A 197 -12.89 8.80 -12.40
CA GLY A 197 -14.01 9.70 -12.12
C GLY A 197 -13.75 11.17 -12.45
N TYR A 198 -12.62 11.51 -13.11
CA TYR A 198 -12.27 12.85 -13.55
C TYR A 198 -11.43 12.81 -14.83
N PHE A 199 -11.25 13.96 -15.47
CA PHE A 199 -10.30 14.13 -16.57
C PHE A 199 -9.48 15.42 -16.37
N ASP A 200 -8.16 15.29 -16.35
CA ASP A 200 -7.19 16.39 -16.38
C ASP A 200 -6.13 16.02 -17.40
N LYS A 201 -6.01 16.81 -18.49
CA LYS A 201 -5.10 16.54 -19.61
C LYS A 201 -3.66 16.32 -19.14
N GLY A 202 -3.18 17.10 -18.17
CA GLY A 202 -1.80 17.00 -17.69
C GLY A 202 -1.55 15.72 -16.89
N VAL A 203 -2.49 15.32 -16.02
CA VAL A 203 -2.40 14.04 -15.28
C VAL A 203 -2.56 12.86 -16.22
N PHE A 204 -3.53 12.91 -17.12
CA PHE A 204 -3.74 11.88 -18.14
C PHE A 204 -2.47 11.65 -18.97
N THR A 205 -1.90 12.72 -19.55
CA THR A 205 -0.69 12.61 -20.37
C THR A 205 0.50 12.07 -19.55
N MET A 206 0.69 12.56 -18.33
CA MET A 206 1.76 12.09 -17.44
C MET A 206 1.64 10.60 -17.15
N MET A 207 0.46 10.13 -16.77
CA MET A 207 0.23 8.73 -16.41
C MET A 207 0.33 7.82 -17.65
N THR A 208 -0.29 8.20 -18.76
CA THR A 208 -0.24 7.44 -20.02
C THR A 208 1.18 7.26 -20.52
N ASN A 209 1.97 8.34 -20.56
CA ASN A 209 3.37 8.26 -20.99
C ASN A 209 4.21 7.35 -20.09
N LYS A 210 4.01 7.42 -18.78
CA LYS A 210 4.74 6.56 -17.84
C LYS A 210 4.35 5.09 -17.98
N PHE A 211 3.07 4.81 -18.13
CA PHE A 211 2.61 3.43 -18.23
C PHE A 211 2.93 2.82 -19.60
N ARG A 212 2.96 3.60 -20.69
CA ARG A 212 3.50 3.14 -21.98
C ARG A 212 4.96 2.73 -21.87
N LYS A 213 5.79 3.55 -21.21
CA LYS A 213 7.21 3.21 -20.98
C LYS A 213 7.42 1.91 -20.21
N LEU A 214 6.45 1.47 -19.39
CA LEU A 214 6.53 0.16 -18.75
C LEU A 214 6.42 -0.96 -19.78
N TYR A 215 5.52 -0.82 -20.77
CA TYR A 215 5.38 -1.83 -21.85
C TYR A 215 6.59 -1.85 -22.77
N GLU A 216 7.15 -0.69 -23.12
CA GLU A 216 8.41 -0.59 -23.87
C GLU A 216 9.56 -1.28 -23.12
N TYR A 217 9.65 -1.07 -21.82
CA TYR A 217 10.62 -1.74 -20.95
C TYR A 217 10.43 -3.26 -20.95
N TYR A 218 9.19 -3.73 -20.80
CA TYR A 218 8.87 -5.16 -20.80
C TYR A 218 9.14 -5.80 -22.17
N GLU A 219 8.77 -5.14 -23.26
CA GLU A 219 9.08 -5.63 -24.61
C GLU A 219 10.59 -5.74 -24.85
N THR A 220 11.36 -4.74 -24.41
CA THR A 220 12.82 -4.76 -24.51
C THR A 220 13.41 -5.90 -23.69
N PHE A 221 12.95 -6.04 -22.45
CA PHE A 221 13.38 -7.12 -21.57
C PHE A 221 13.07 -8.49 -22.17
N LEU A 222 11.86 -8.72 -22.66
CA LEU A 222 11.45 -9.99 -23.27
C LEU A 222 12.23 -10.31 -24.56
N LYS A 223 12.61 -9.29 -25.34
CA LYS A 223 13.45 -9.47 -26.53
C LYS A 223 14.90 -9.82 -26.19
N GLN A 224 15.41 -9.30 -25.06
CA GLN A 224 16.79 -9.56 -24.61
C GLN A 224 16.91 -10.86 -23.84
N THR A 225 15.81 -11.32 -23.24
CA THR A 225 15.76 -12.55 -22.46
C THR A 225 15.24 -13.67 -23.35
N ASP A 226 16.03 -14.69 -23.59
CA ASP A 226 15.55 -15.91 -24.25
C ASP A 226 14.54 -16.61 -23.31
N ILE A 227 13.24 -16.36 -23.56
CA ILE A 227 12.14 -16.86 -22.73
C ILE A 227 12.21 -18.39 -22.60
N ASN A 228 12.63 -19.08 -23.66
CA ASN A 228 12.78 -20.54 -23.62
C ASN A 228 13.91 -20.94 -22.68
N LYS A 229 15.00 -20.16 -22.67
CA LYS A 229 16.11 -20.36 -21.74
C LYS A 229 15.70 -20.07 -20.30
N VAL A 230 14.95 -18.98 -20.06
CA VAL A 230 14.41 -18.64 -18.73
C VAL A 230 13.40 -19.67 -18.24
N ILE A 231 12.52 -20.19 -19.08
CA ILE A 231 11.56 -21.23 -18.73
C ILE A 231 12.29 -22.56 -18.46
N LEU A 232 13.29 -22.92 -19.26
CA LEU A 232 14.10 -24.12 -19.06
C LEU A 232 14.99 -23.99 -17.80
N GLU A 233 15.58 -22.83 -17.58
CA GLU A 233 16.39 -22.55 -16.40
C GLU A 233 15.51 -22.43 -15.15
N SER A 234 14.32 -21.85 -15.22
CA SER A 234 13.36 -21.77 -14.09
C SER A 234 12.82 -23.14 -13.67
N SER A 235 12.88 -24.14 -14.54
CA SER A 235 12.63 -25.54 -14.15
C SER A 235 13.79 -26.18 -13.38
N ASN A 236 15.00 -25.58 -13.41
CA ASN A 236 16.24 -26.13 -12.86
C ASN A 236 17.05 -25.19 -11.96
N VAL A 237 16.67 -23.91 -11.79
CA VAL A 237 17.49 -22.88 -11.12
C VAL A 237 16.81 -22.28 -9.90
N SER A 238 17.62 -21.93 -8.91
CA SER A 238 17.22 -21.20 -7.71
C SER A 238 16.79 -19.76 -8.05
N ALA A 239 15.72 -19.31 -7.47
CA ALA A 239 15.12 -17.98 -7.67
C ALA A 239 16.01 -16.72 -7.49
N PRO A 240 17.18 -16.75 -6.84
CA PRO A 240 18.09 -15.62 -6.88
C PRO A 240 18.35 -15.07 -8.28
N ASN A 241 18.48 -15.95 -9.27
CA ASN A 241 18.80 -15.54 -10.65
C ASN A 241 17.62 -14.84 -11.36
N LEU A 242 16.39 -15.23 -11.04
CA LEU A 242 15.21 -14.55 -11.58
C LEU A 242 15.03 -13.13 -10.99
N ALA A 243 15.44 -12.93 -9.73
CA ALA A 243 15.47 -11.64 -9.08
C ALA A 243 16.54 -10.72 -9.67
N ASP A 244 17.74 -11.25 -9.90
CA ASP A 244 18.87 -10.52 -10.47
C ASP A 244 18.60 -10.12 -11.93
N GLU A 245 17.79 -10.87 -12.66
CA GLU A 245 17.38 -10.56 -14.03
C GLU A 245 16.18 -9.62 -14.13
N GLY A 246 15.69 -9.04 -13.03
CA GLY A 246 14.59 -8.08 -13.00
C GLY A 246 13.20 -8.69 -13.15
N LEU A 247 13.06 -10.02 -13.16
CA LEU A 247 11.77 -10.71 -13.23
C LEU A 247 10.90 -10.44 -12.00
N TYR A 248 11.51 -10.18 -10.83
CA TYR A 248 10.78 -9.70 -9.64
C TYR A 248 10.21 -8.30 -9.83
N ASP A 249 10.82 -7.45 -10.65
CA ASP A 249 10.29 -6.15 -10.99
C ASP A 249 9.06 -6.26 -11.93
N PHE A 250 8.87 -7.41 -12.57
CA PHE A 250 7.73 -7.71 -13.43
C PHE A 250 6.44 -7.94 -12.63
N PHE A 251 6.55 -8.48 -11.43
CA PHE A 251 5.42 -8.71 -10.53
C PHE A 251 5.29 -7.55 -9.54
N GLU A 252 4.05 -7.16 -9.20
CA GLU A 252 3.80 -6.01 -8.33
C GLU A 252 4.41 -6.16 -6.95
N ASP A 253 4.59 -7.40 -6.50
CA ASP A 253 5.34 -7.77 -5.32
C ASP A 253 5.59 -9.29 -5.27
N PHE A 254 6.31 -9.71 -4.24
CA PHE A 254 6.64 -11.11 -4.00
C PHE A 254 5.39 -12.01 -3.84
N GLU A 255 4.28 -11.47 -3.32
CA GLU A 255 3.03 -12.22 -3.18
C GLU A 255 2.37 -12.50 -4.54
N ASP A 256 2.53 -11.60 -5.52
CA ASP A 256 2.09 -11.88 -6.89
C ASP A 256 2.91 -13.01 -7.52
N TYR A 257 4.21 -13.07 -7.22
CA TYR A 257 5.06 -14.18 -7.65
C TYR A 257 4.68 -15.51 -6.99
N LYS A 258 4.43 -15.56 -5.70
CA LYS A 258 3.93 -16.74 -4.98
C LYS A 258 2.62 -17.25 -5.59
N ARG A 259 1.72 -16.35 -5.94
CA ARG A 259 0.43 -16.69 -6.57
C ARG A 259 0.62 -17.32 -7.95
N ILE A 260 1.61 -16.87 -8.71
CA ILE A 260 1.89 -17.38 -10.08
C ILE A 260 2.72 -18.67 -10.03
N SER A 261 3.61 -18.82 -9.06
CA SER A 261 4.46 -20.00 -8.88
C SER A 261 4.45 -20.53 -7.44
N PRO A 262 3.32 -21.12 -6.98
CA PRO A 262 3.20 -21.65 -5.61
C PRO A 262 4.28 -22.68 -5.25
N ARG A 263 4.61 -23.59 -6.18
CA ARG A 263 5.65 -24.62 -5.99
C ARG A 263 7.03 -24.05 -5.73
N TRP A 264 7.31 -22.87 -6.30
CA TRP A 264 8.59 -22.21 -6.07
C TRP A 264 8.67 -21.61 -4.66
N ALA A 265 7.61 -20.91 -4.23
CA ALA A 265 7.52 -20.34 -2.89
C ALA A 265 7.70 -21.41 -1.81
N GLU A 266 6.98 -22.53 -1.95
CA GLU A 266 7.02 -23.66 -1.04
C GLU A 266 8.42 -24.33 -0.96
N LYS A 267 9.10 -24.48 -2.12
CA LYS A 267 10.46 -25.07 -2.22
C LYS A 267 11.52 -24.20 -1.52
N HIS A 268 11.32 -22.88 -1.40
CA HIS A 268 12.30 -21.93 -0.87
C HIS A 268 11.92 -21.37 0.51
N GLY A 269 10.89 -21.94 1.16
CA GLY A 269 10.52 -21.62 2.55
C GLY A 269 9.84 -20.26 2.73
N TYR A 270 9.15 -19.79 1.71
CA TYR A 270 8.38 -18.55 1.74
C TYR A 270 6.87 -18.80 1.88
#